data_34923a4b5c2e75d8056abaf235a19ebc
#
_entry.id   34923a4b5c2e75d8056abaf235a19ebc
#
_cell.length_a   1.000
_cell.length_b   1.000
_cell.length_c   1.000
_cell.angle_alpha   90.00
_cell.angle_beta   90.00
_cell.angle_gamma   90.00
#
_symmetry.space_group_name_H-M   'P 1'
#
loop_
_entity.id
_entity.type
_entity.pdbx_description
1 polymer ?
#
loop_
_entity_poly.entity_id
_entity_poly.type
_entity_poly.pdbx_seq_one_letter_code
_entity_poly.pdbx_strand_id
1 'polypeptide(L)'
;PAGMGGKKTVLVFVVGETARADHFSLNGYGRDTNPQLEKRGVVSFGNVWSCGTSTAESVPCMFSDLPRSQYSSGRAAFRENLLDILVRADVDVLWLENNSSCKGVCARVPARTTWEADDKRFCTDGECLDDLLIDQLRQAISANNDRDLVVVMHQIGSHGPSYFKRYTQDYRRFAPTCDTNQLQSCSQEQIV
;
A
#
# COMPACT_ATOMS: atom_id res chain seq x y z
N PRO A 1 -17.45 8.07 -26.15
CA PRO A 1 -16.61 8.73 -27.12
C PRO A 1 -15.47 7.79 -27.45
N ALA A 2 -15.46 7.32 -28.72
CA ALA A 2 -14.45 6.39 -29.21
C ALA A 2 -13.07 6.96 -29.01
N GLY A 3 -12.14 6.11 -28.57
CA GLY A 3 -10.81 6.45 -28.19
C GLY A 3 -10.10 7.37 -29.14
N MET A 4 -9.68 8.49 -28.63
CA MET A 4 -8.54 9.18 -29.22
C MET A 4 -7.37 8.21 -29.06
N GLY A 5 -6.72 7.80 -30.17
CA GLY A 5 -5.59 6.86 -30.19
C GLY A 5 -4.39 7.39 -29.41
N GLY A 6 -4.55 7.48 -28.10
CA GLY A 6 -3.55 7.88 -27.14
C GLY A 6 -2.88 6.63 -26.54
N LYS A 7 -1.63 6.79 -26.13
CA LYS A 7 -0.92 5.77 -25.36
C LYS A 7 -1.74 5.41 -24.12
N LYS A 8 -1.90 4.10 -23.82
CA LYS A 8 -2.52 3.63 -22.57
C LYS A 8 -1.82 4.24 -21.37
N THR A 9 -2.60 4.60 -20.36
CA THR A 9 -2.09 5.09 -19.07
C THR A 9 -2.11 3.95 -18.07
N VAL A 10 -1.00 3.77 -17.34
CA VAL A 10 -0.97 2.88 -16.19
C VAL A 10 -0.73 3.74 -14.95
N LEU A 11 -1.70 3.74 -14.04
CA LEU A 11 -1.56 4.36 -12.72
C LEU A 11 -1.35 3.28 -11.67
N VAL A 12 -0.27 3.37 -10.91
CA VAL A 12 -0.01 2.51 -9.76
C VAL A 12 -0.28 3.31 -8.48
N PHE A 13 -1.25 2.86 -7.71
CA PHE A 13 -1.62 3.46 -6.43
C PHE A 13 -1.14 2.57 -5.29
N VAL A 14 -0.09 3.00 -4.57
CA VAL A 14 0.50 2.23 -3.48
C VAL A 14 -0.11 2.68 -2.16
N VAL A 15 -0.81 1.77 -1.48
CA VAL A 15 -1.36 1.98 -0.14
C VAL A 15 -0.36 1.40 0.86
N GLY A 16 0.38 2.27 1.53
CA GLY A 16 1.33 1.89 2.58
C GLY A 16 0.62 1.54 3.90
N GLU A 17 1.33 0.84 4.77
CA GLU A 17 0.84 0.46 6.10
C GLU A 17 1.81 0.92 7.18
N THR A 18 1.27 1.53 8.24
CA THR A 18 1.98 1.96 9.45
C THR A 18 3.24 2.82 9.17
N ALA A 19 3.24 3.56 8.06
CA ALA A 19 4.31 4.48 7.68
C ALA A 19 4.04 5.87 8.30
N ARG A 20 4.72 6.19 9.41
CA ARG A 20 4.53 7.44 10.13
C ARG A 20 5.23 8.60 9.42
N ALA A 21 4.50 9.68 9.18
CA ALA A 21 5.02 10.87 8.49
C ALA A 21 6.24 11.50 9.20
N ASP A 22 6.26 11.44 10.54
CA ASP A 22 7.35 11.97 11.37
C ASP A 22 8.63 11.10 11.38
N HIS A 23 8.59 9.94 10.72
CA HIS A 23 9.76 9.07 10.50
C HIS A 23 10.25 9.06 9.04
N PHE A 24 9.74 9.97 8.22
CA PHE A 24 10.23 10.19 6.85
C PHE A 24 11.30 11.28 6.81
N SER A 25 12.49 10.95 6.31
CA SER A 25 13.56 11.95 6.08
C SER A 25 13.10 13.06 5.13
N LEU A 26 12.23 12.74 4.17
CA LEU A 26 11.56 13.71 3.29
C LEU A 26 10.71 14.76 4.05
N ASN A 27 10.31 14.46 5.28
CA ASN A 27 9.55 15.36 6.15
C ASN A 27 10.42 15.98 7.29
N GLY A 28 11.74 15.80 7.22
CA GLY A 28 12.67 16.37 8.20
C GLY A 28 13.06 15.43 9.35
N TYR A 29 12.77 14.13 9.26
CA TYR A 29 13.29 13.16 10.24
C TYR A 29 14.81 13.08 10.17
N GLY A 30 15.48 13.01 11.33
CA GLY A 30 16.94 13.10 11.43
C GLY A 30 17.72 11.87 10.93
N ARG A 31 17.05 10.77 10.61
CA ARG A 31 17.65 9.59 9.98
C ARG A 31 17.24 9.50 8.51
N ASP A 32 18.15 9.08 7.64
CA ASP A 32 17.89 8.88 6.21
C ASP A 32 17.06 7.63 5.95
N THR A 33 15.74 7.76 6.09
CA THR A 33 14.77 6.67 5.95
C THR A 33 14.22 6.52 4.53
N ASN A 34 14.32 7.56 3.69
CA ASN A 34 13.76 7.57 2.34
C ASN A 34 14.76 7.90 1.22
N PRO A 35 16.02 7.40 1.23
CA PRO A 35 17.07 7.84 0.32
C PRO A 35 16.76 7.57 -1.16
N GLN A 36 16.01 6.53 -1.44
CA GLN A 36 15.62 6.19 -2.82
C GLN A 36 14.51 7.11 -3.36
N LEU A 37 13.58 7.52 -2.51
CA LEU A 37 12.53 8.46 -2.89
C LEU A 37 13.13 9.86 -3.10
N GLU A 38 14.03 10.29 -2.22
CA GLU A 38 14.75 11.56 -2.34
C GLU A 38 15.52 11.64 -3.66
N LYS A 39 16.29 10.61 -4.00
CA LYS A 39 17.04 10.54 -5.27
C LYS A 39 16.14 10.61 -6.51
N ARG A 40 14.88 10.23 -6.41
CA ARG A 40 13.92 10.27 -7.52
C ARG A 40 13.17 11.60 -7.63
N GLY A 41 13.41 12.54 -6.72
CA GLY A 41 12.78 13.86 -6.74
C GLY A 41 11.27 13.78 -6.61
N VAL A 42 10.74 12.89 -5.76
CA VAL A 42 9.30 12.74 -5.55
C VAL A 42 8.70 14.00 -4.93
N VAL A 43 7.41 14.24 -5.21
CA VAL A 43 6.64 15.28 -4.52
C VAL A 43 6.18 14.72 -3.17
N SER A 44 6.68 15.28 -2.07
CA SER A 44 6.26 14.93 -0.72
C SER A 44 5.25 15.95 -0.19
N PHE A 45 4.13 15.45 0.34
CA PHE A 45 3.07 16.28 0.92
C PHE A 45 3.22 16.31 2.44
N GLY A 46 3.55 17.45 3.01
CA GLY A 46 3.78 17.63 4.45
C GLY A 46 2.51 17.73 5.31
N ASN A 47 1.32 17.82 4.71
CA ASN A 47 0.06 18.01 5.43
C ASN A 47 -1.03 17.05 4.92
N VAL A 48 -0.79 15.75 5.09
CA VAL A 48 -1.75 14.69 4.75
C VAL A 48 -2.19 13.97 6.01
N TRP A 49 -3.48 13.80 6.19
CA TRP A 49 -4.08 13.23 7.38
C TRP A 49 -4.89 11.98 7.04
N SER A 50 -4.62 10.90 7.73
CA SER A 50 -5.45 9.70 7.70
C SER A 50 -6.81 9.96 8.37
N CYS A 51 -7.83 9.21 7.98
CA CYS A 51 -9.14 9.23 8.65
C CYS A 51 -9.10 8.59 10.05
N GLY A 52 -8.19 7.65 10.25
CA GLY A 52 -8.02 6.94 11.51
C GLY A 52 -6.70 6.17 11.55
N THR A 53 -6.44 5.52 12.67
CA THR A 53 -5.22 4.75 12.93
C THR A 53 -5.36 3.25 12.61
N SER A 54 -6.55 2.79 12.26
CA SER A 54 -6.78 1.42 11.83
C SER A 54 -6.95 1.34 10.31
N THR A 55 -6.44 0.28 9.70
CA THR A 55 -6.62 -0.02 8.28
C THR A 55 -8.09 -0.09 7.89
N ALA A 56 -8.94 -0.64 8.79
CA ALA A 56 -10.37 -0.78 8.58
C ALA A 56 -11.13 0.57 8.43
N GLU A 57 -10.57 1.64 8.92
CA GLU A 57 -11.12 2.99 8.80
C GLU A 57 -10.40 3.81 7.73
N SER A 58 -9.07 3.79 7.74
CA SER A 58 -8.26 4.65 6.87
C SER A 58 -8.36 4.26 5.41
N VAL A 59 -8.31 2.96 5.08
CA VAL A 59 -8.32 2.50 3.68
C VAL A 59 -9.67 2.78 3.01
N PRO A 60 -10.84 2.39 3.54
CA PRO A 60 -12.11 2.75 2.91
C PRO A 60 -12.35 4.26 2.83
N CYS A 61 -11.87 5.04 3.79
CA CYS A 61 -11.97 6.49 3.74
C CYS A 61 -11.16 7.09 2.60
N MET A 62 -9.97 6.56 2.33
CA MET A 62 -9.08 7.01 1.26
C MET A 62 -9.73 6.89 -0.13
N PHE A 63 -10.57 5.89 -0.34
CA PHE A 63 -11.28 5.63 -1.59
C PHE A 63 -12.70 6.18 -1.64
N SER A 64 -13.19 6.77 -0.54
CA SER A 64 -14.55 7.33 -0.44
C SER A 64 -14.66 8.69 -1.13
N ASP A 65 -15.86 8.99 -1.64
CA ASP A 65 -16.23 10.33 -2.11
C ASP A 65 -16.56 11.30 -0.96
N LEU A 66 -16.63 10.80 0.28
CA LEU A 66 -16.89 11.61 1.46
C LEU A 66 -15.61 12.29 1.95
N PRO A 67 -15.63 13.59 2.25
CA PRO A 67 -14.49 14.23 2.91
C PRO A 67 -14.29 13.64 4.30
N ARG A 68 -13.04 13.64 4.80
CA ARG A 68 -12.66 13.08 6.10
C ARG A 68 -13.60 13.50 7.25
N SER A 69 -14.01 14.75 7.28
CA SER A 69 -14.91 15.29 8.33
C SER A 69 -16.32 14.72 8.31
N GLN A 70 -16.74 14.08 7.22
CA GLN A 70 -18.08 13.50 7.05
C GLN A 70 -18.03 11.98 6.87
N TYR A 71 -16.83 11.41 6.82
CA TYR A 71 -16.65 9.99 6.64
C TYR A 71 -17.11 9.21 7.88
N SER A 72 -17.84 8.13 7.64
CA SER A 72 -18.01 7.01 8.55
C SER A 72 -18.21 5.74 7.74
N SER A 73 -17.77 4.60 8.27
CA SER A 73 -17.90 3.29 7.60
C SER A 73 -19.36 2.97 7.26
N GLY A 74 -20.30 3.29 8.14
CA GLY A 74 -21.74 3.08 7.91
C GLY A 74 -22.30 3.93 6.75
N ARG A 75 -21.82 5.16 6.58
CA ARG A 75 -22.22 6.01 5.45
C ARG A 75 -21.59 5.57 4.15
N ALA A 76 -20.31 5.17 4.19
CA ALA A 76 -19.56 4.74 3.01
C ALA A 76 -20.03 3.37 2.48
N ALA A 77 -20.52 2.48 3.33
CA ALA A 77 -20.93 1.12 2.96
C ALA A 77 -22.01 1.05 1.85
N PHE A 78 -22.83 2.09 1.72
CA PHE A 78 -23.91 2.17 0.73
C PHE A 78 -23.57 3.08 -0.46
N ARG A 79 -22.30 3.44 -0.63
CA ARG A 79 -21.84 4.35 -1.69
C ARG A 79 -20.86 3.66 -2.61
N GLU A 80 -20.81 4.12 -3.84
CA GLU A 80 -19.71 3.79 -4.73
C GLU A 80 -18.41 4.43 -4.21
N ASN A 81 -17.30 3.71 -4.36
CA ASN A 81 -15.99 4.26 -4.09
C ASN A 81 -15.26 4.63 -5.39
N LEU A 82 -14.07 5.17 -5.29
CA LEU A 82 -13.25 5.58 -6.44
C LEU A 82 -13.08 4.46 -7.49
N LEU A 83 -12.90 3.21 -7.03
CA LEU A 83 -12.66 2.09 -7.94
C LEU A 83 -13.90 1.76 -8.78
N ASP A 84 -15.09 1.86 -8.21
CA ASP A 84 -16.36 1.67 -8.94
C ASP A 84 -16.53 2.74 -10.03
N ILE A 85 -16.17 3.99 -9.71
CA ILE A 85 -16.25 5.11 -10.65
C ILE A 85 -15.28 4.90 -11.81
N LEU A 86 -14.06 4.43 -11.55
CA LEU A 86 -13.06 4.11 -12.57
C LEU A 86 -13.54 3.00 -13.51
N VAL A 87 -14.08 1.92 -12.97
CA VAL A 87 -14.67 0.83 -13.79
C VAL A 87 -15.79 1.36 -14.66
N ARG A 88 -16.66 2.20 -14.12
CA ARG A 88 -17.77 2.80 -14.89
C ARG A 88 -17.28 3.77 -15.96
N ALA A 89 -16.09 4.35 -15.77
CA ALA A 89 -15.41 5.18 -16.77
C ALA A 89 -14.61 4.37 -17.81
N ASP A 90 -14.78 3.05 -17.84
CA ASP A 90 -14.11 2.12 -18.76
C ASP A 90 -12.58 1.98 -18.53
N VAL A 91 -12.14 2.19 -17.28
CA VAL A 91 -10.77 1.96 -16.84
C VAL A 91 -10.68 0.57 -16.20
N ASP A 92 -9.69 -0.21 -16.59
CA ASP A 92 -9.40 -1.48 -15.94
C ASP A 92 -8.83 -1.22 -14.53
N VAL A 93 -9.34 -1.95 -13.54
CA VAL A 93 -8.90 -1.82 -12.15
C VAL A 93 -8.50 -3.18 -11.60
N LEU A 94 -7.37 -3.24 -10.91
CA LEU A 94 -6.91 -4.43 -10.19
C LEU A 94 -6.43 -4.05 -8.80
N TRP A 95 -6.90 -4.80 -7.79
CA TRP A 95 -6.39 -4.71 -6.43
C TRP A 95 -5.40 -5.85 -6.16
N LEU A 96 -4.20 -5.51 -5.71
CA LEU A 96 -3.18 -6.45 -5.25
C LEU A 96 -3.03 -6.32 -3.74
N GLU A 97 -3.24 -7.43 -3.02
CA GLU A 97 -3.38 -7.46 -1.57
C GLU A 97 -2.23 -8.23 -0.90
N ASN A 98 -1.47 -7.56 -0.04
CA ASN A 98 -0.49 -8.18 0.86
C ASN A 98 -0.75 -7.83 2.34
N ASN A 99 -1.93 -7.35 2.66
CA ASN A 99 -2.33 -6.97 4.01
C ASN A 99 -3.53 -7.83 4.48
N SER A 100 -4.25 -7.38 5.48
CA SER A 100 -5.37 -8.09 6.10
C SER A 100 -6.72 -7.92 5.38
N SER A 101 -6.75 -7.65 4.10
CA SER A 101 -7.87 -7.41 3.17
C SER A 101 -8.07 -5.94 2.78
N CYS A 102 -8.75 -5.71 1.68
CA CYS A 102 -9.10 -4.36 1.18
C CYS A 102 -10.22 -3.66 1.97
N LYS A 103 -10.68 -4.22 3.07
CA LYS A 103 -11.74 -3.67 3.93
C LYS A 103 -13.02 -3.26 3.17
N GLY A 104 -13.37 -4.04 2.14
CA GLY A 104 -14.55 -3.80 1.31
C GLY A 104 -14.34 -2.92 0.09
N VAL A 105 -13.23 -2.19 0.00
CA VAL A 105 -12.93 -1.27 -1.12
C VAL A 105 -12.90 -2.00 -2.46
N CYS A 106 -12.30 -3.19 -2.51
CA CYS A 106 -12.16 -3.98 -3.74
C CYS A 106 -13.32 -4.98 -3.99
N ALA A 107 -14.42 -4.89 -3.25
CA ALA A 107 -15.49 -5.89 -3.31
C ALA A 107 -16.13 -6.05 -4.71
N ARG A 108 -16.00 -5.05 -5.58
CA ARG A 108 -16.61 -4.99 -6.92
C ARG A 108 -15.60 -4.89 -8.05
N VAL A 109 -14.31 -5.11 -7.75
CA VAL A 109 -13.23 -5.12 -8.75
C VAL A 109 -12.40 -6.40 -8.62
N PRO A 110 -11.69 -6.83 -9.68
CA PRO A 110 -10.74 -7.92 -9.59
C PRO A 110 -9.70 -7.68 -8.49
N ALA A 111 -9.45 -8.71 -7.68
CA ALA A 111 -8.45 -8.66 -6.62
C ALA A 111 -7.60 -9.95 -6.62
N ARG A 112 -6.33 -9.83 -6.24
CA ARG A 112 -5.42 -10.96 -6.02
C ARG A 112 -4.74 -10.80 -4.68
N THR A 113 -4.57 -11.91 -3.96
CA THR A 113 -3.88 -11.93 -2.68
C THR A 113 -2.51 -12.59 -2.82
N THR A 114 -1.55 -12.14 -2.02
CA THR A 114 -0.22 -12.76 -1.96
C THR A 114 -0.25 -14.10 -1.20
N TRP A 115 -1.21 -14.31 -0.31
CA TRP A 115 -1.31 -15.48 0.55
C TRP A 115 -1.53 -16.79 -0.21
N GLU A 116 -2.10 -16.71 -1.41
CA GLU A 116 -2.33 -17.85 -2.29
C GLU A 116 -1.12 -18.16 -3.17
N ALA A 117 -0.10 -17.29 -3.17
CA ALA A 117 0.99 -17.39 -4.13
C ALA A 117 2.03 -18.48 -3.79
N ASP A 118 2.14 -18.90 -2.52
CA ASP A 118 3.17 -19.84 -1.99
C ASP A 118 4.57 -19.64 -2.62
N ASP A 119 4.93 -18.39 -2.92
CA ASP A 119 6.19 -18.05 -3.57
C ASP A 119 7.32 -17.96 -2.55
N LYS A 120 8.09 -19.02 -2.43
CA LYS A 120 9.17 -19.14 -1.45
C LYS A 120 10.31 -18.12 -1.62
N ARG A 121 10.35 -17.39 -2.72
CA ARG A 121 11.30 -16.28 -2.90
C ARG A 121 10.97 -15.10 -1.98
N PHE A 122 9.67 -14.91 -1.69
CA PHE A 122 9.17 -13.76 -0.97
C PHE A 122 8.39 -14.13 0.29
N CYS A 123 7.92 -15.38 0.43
CA CYS A 123 7.02 -15.80 1.49
C CYS A 123 7.69 -16.78 2.46
N THR A 124 7.50 -16.54 3.75
CA THR A 124 7.97 -17.40 4.84
C THR A 124 6.93 -17.42 5.96
N ASP A 125 6.57 -18.60 6.45
CA ASP A 125 5.61 -18.78 7.55
C ASP A 125 4.25 -18.09 7.32
N GLY A 126 3.75 -18.11 6.07
CA GLY A 126 2.47 -17.52 5.70
C GLY A 126 2.47 -16.00 5.57
N GLU A 127 3.62 -15.34 5.68
CA GLU A 127 3.78 -13.89 5.47
C GLU A 127 4.68 -13.65 4.26
N CYS A 128 4.34 -12.68 3.42
CA CYS A 128 5.08 -12.34 2.22
C CYS A 128 5.65 -10.92 2.29
N LEU A 129 6.83 -10.72 1.70
CA LEU A 129 7.38 -9.39 1.45
C LEU A 129 6.57 -8.68 0.35
N ASP A 130 6.49 -7.36 0.43
CA ASP A 130 5.79 -6.52 -0.56
C ASP A 130 6.43 -6.56 -1.96
N ASP A 131 7.64 -7.07 -2.09
CA ASP A 131 8.31 -7.33 -3.37
C ASP A 131 7.48 -8.25 -4.29
N LEU A 132 6.69 -9.17 -3.74
CA LEU A 132 5.79 -10.03 -4.51
C LEU A 132 4.72 -9.22 -5.27
N LEU A 133 4.27 -8.11 -4.71
CA LEU A 133 3.32 -7.20 -5.39
C LEU A 133 3.91 -6.63 -6.68
N ILE A 134 5.24 -6.45 -6.74
CA ILE A 134 5.92 -5.96 -7.95
C ILE A 134 5.86 -7.00 -9.08
N ASP A 135 6.05 -8.28 -8.77
CA ASP A 135 5.93 -9.34 -9.77
C ASP A 135 4.48 -9.45 -10.28
N GLN A 136 3.49 -9.34 -9.40
CA GLN A 136 2.08 -9.32 -9.77
C GLN A 136 1.71 -8.08 -10.60
N LEU A 137 2.28 -6.90 -10.28
CA LEU A 137 2.11 -5.68 -11.06
C LEU A 137 2.65 -5.84 -12.49
N ARG A 138 3.87 -6.39 -12.64
CA ARG A 138 4.47 -6.64 -13.95
C ARG A 138 3.59 -7.56 -14.81
N GLN A 139 3.04 -8.63 -14.21
CA GLN A 139 2.11 -9.53 -14.87
C GLN A 139 0.83 -8.80 -15.31
N ALA A 140 0.26 -7.95 -14.44
CA ALA A 140 -0.93 -7.19 -14.74
C ALA A 140 -0.72 -6.22 -15.91
N ILE A 141 0.40 -5.49 -15.91
CA ILE A 141 0.77 -4.57 -17.00
C ILE A 141 0.96 -5.33 -18.32
N SER A 142 1.63 -6.48 -18.29
CA SER A 142 1.89 -7.31 -19.46
C SER A 142 0.62 -7.94 -20.04
N ALA A 143 -0.35 -8.25 -19.20
CA ALA A 143 -1.62 -8.85 -19.60
C ALA A 143 -2.67 -7.82 -20.04
N ASN A 144 -2.43 -6.54 -19.83
CA ASN A 144 -3.39 -5.49 -20.16
C ASN A 144 -3.45 -5.21 -21.66
N ASN A 145 -4.64 -5.34 -22.23
CA ASN A 145 -4.95 -5.22 -23.66
C ASN A 145 -5.28 -3.77 -24.05
N ASP A 146 -4.31 -2.88 -23.98
CA ASP A 146 -4.38 -1.50 -24.52
C ASP A 146 -5.45 -0.57 -23.90
N ARG A 147 -6.00 -0.91 -22.73
CA ARG A 147 -6.89 -0.03 -21.95
C ARG A 147 -6.10 0.71 -20.87
N ASP A 148 -6.63 1.84 -20.42
CA ASP A 148 -6.13 2.47 -19.20
C ASP A 148 -6.28 1.51 -18.01
N LEU A 149 -5.28 1.44 -17.16
CA LEU A 149 -5.20 0.50 -16.05
C LEU A 149 -4.85 1.22 -14.75
N VAL A 150 -5.63 0.98 -13.72
CA VAL A 150 -5.29 1.37 -12.34
C VAL A 150 -5.00 0.11 -11.53
N VAL A 151 -3.80 0.02 -10.98
CA VAL A 151 -3.43 -1.06 -10.06
C VAL A 151 -3.25 -0.47 -8.66
N VAL A 152 -4.02 -0.96 -7.71
CA VAL A 152 -3.85 -0.65 -6.29
C VAL A 152 -3.00 -1.74 -5.66
N MET A 153 -1.90 -1.35 -5.01
CA MET A 153 -1.00 -2.25 -4.28
C MET A 153 -1.15 -1.96 -2.79
N HIS A 154 -1.84 -2.84 -2.06
CA HIS A 154 -2.01 -2.72 -0.61
C HIS A 154 -0.91 -3.51 0.10
N GLN A 155 0.04 -2.79 0.64
CA GLN A 155 1.25 -3.33 1.26
C GLN A 155 0.99 -3.83 2.68
N ILE A 156 1.75 -4.84 3.12
CA ILE A 156 1.93 -5.14 4.54
C ILE A 156 2.78 -4.06 5.23
N GLY A 157 3.65 -3.41 4.48
CA GLY A 157 4.44 -2.26 4.90
C GLY A 157 5.18 -2.50 6.22
N SER A 158 5.05 -1.55 7.14
CA SER A 158 5.66 -1.62 8.47
C SER A 158 4.70 -2.17 9.53
N HIS A 159 3.80 -3.11 9.17
CA HIS A 159 2.83 -3.68 10.12
C HIS A 159 3.52 -4.42 11.26
N GLY A 160 3.27 -3.99 12.50
CA GLY A 160 3.79 -4.60 13.71
C GLY A 160 3.03 -5.86 14.15
N PRO A 161 3.52 -6.54 15.20
CA PRO A 161 4.79 -6.30 15.91
C PRO A 161 6.02 -6.88 15.21
N SER A 162 5.87 -7.65 14.13
CA SER A 162 6.95 -8.35 13.43
C SER A 162 7.71 -7.44 12.44
N TYR A 163 8.13 -6.25 12.88
CA TYR A 163 8.79 -5.27 12.01
C TYR A 163 10.02 -5.84 11.29
N PHE A 164 10.80 -6.68 11.98
CA PHE A 164 12.01 -7.32 11.44
C PHE A 164 11.75 -8.26 10.26
N LYS A 165 10.51 -8.69 10.04
CA LYS A 165 10.09 -9.52 8.90
C LYS A 165 9.65 -8.71 7.68
N ARG A 166 9.61 -7.38 7.76
CA ARG A 166 9.04 -6.51 6.72
C ARG A 166 10.04 -6.05 5.67
N TYR A 167 11.33 -6.38 5.83
CA TYR A 167 12.41 -6.00 4.92
C TYR A 167 13.48 -7.08 4.83
N THR A 168 14.22 -7.08 3.73
CA THR A 168 15.37 -7.96 3.53
C THR A 168 16.63 -7.40 4.21
N GLN A 169 17.66 -8.22 4.32
CA GLN A 169 18.95 -7.81 4.90
C GLN A 169 19.58 -6.60 4.17
N ASP A 170 19.32 -6.44 2.89
CA ASP A 170 19.83 -5.30 2.10
C ASP A 170 19.27 -3.96 2.56
N TYR A 171 18.12 -3.96 3.24
CA TYR A 171 17.46 -2.79 3.79
C TYR A 171 17.66 -2.62 5.30
N ARG A 172 18.43 -3.49 5.95
CA ARG A 172 18.77 -3.42 7.39
C ARG A 172 19.84 -2.36 7.63
N ARG A 173 19.48 -1.08 7.58
CA ARG A 173 20.41 0.06 7.66
C ARG A 173 20.65 0.56 9.08
N PHE A 174 19.70 0.40 9.97
CA PHE A 174 19.77 0.89 11.34
C PHE A 174 19.92 -0.29 12.30
N ALA A 175 20.91 -0.21 13.19
CA ALA A 175 21.21 -1.24 14.17
C ALA A 175 21.49 -0.57 15.54
N PRO A 176 21.23 -1.29 16.63
CA PRO A 176 20.68 -2.65 16.73
C PRO A 176 19.19 -2.73 16.37
N THR A 177 18.69 -3.90 15.94
CA THR A 177 17.27 -4.12 15.60
C THR A 177 16.58 -5.01 16.64
N CYS A 178 15.28 -4.87 16.79
CA CYS A 178 14.42 -5.71 17.61
C CYS A 178 13.89 -6.88 16.77
N ASP A 179 14.58 -8.02 16.80
CA ASP A 179 14.27 -9.18 15.95
C ASP A 179 13.31 -10.16 16.65
N THR A 180 12.26 -9.63 17.30
CA THR A 180 11.22 -10.42 18.00
C THR A 180 9.87 -9.70 17.95
N ASN A 181 8.78 -10.47 18.09
CA ASN A 181 7.42 -9.93 18.24
C ASN A 181 7.16 -9.41 19.67
N GLN A 182 8.05 -9.70 20.62
CA GLN A 182 7.94 -9.27 22.02
C GLN A 182 8.70 -7.96 22.20
N LEU A 183 8.17 -6.86 21.68
CA LEU A 183 8.83 -5.55 21.68
C LEU A 183 9.25 -5.09 23.09
N GLN A 184 8.52 -5.50 24.14
CA GLN A 184 8.85 -5.21 25.53
C GLN A 184 10.17 -5.86 25.99
N SER A 185 10.69 -6.85 25.28
CA SER A 185 11.99 -7.47 25.55
C SER A 185 13.16 -6.76 24.90
N CYS A 186 12.90 -5.82 24.01
CA CYS A 186 13.92 -5.05 23.30
C CYS A 186 14.28 -3.76 24.07
N SER A 187 15.52 -3.31 23.89
CA SER A 187 15.95 -2.01 24.42
C SER A 187 15.31 -0.85 23.63
N GLN A 188 15.28 0.33 24.24
CA GLN A 188 14.80 1.54 23.55
C GLN A 188 15.57 1.81 22.26
N GLU A 189 16.89 1.58 22.26
CA GLU A 189 17.75 1.76 21.09
C GLU A 189 17.38 0.84 19.92
N GLN A 190 16.85 -0.36 20.23
CA GLN A 190 16.40 -1.33 19.22
C GLN A 190 15.02 -0.99 18.63
N ILE A 191 14.23 -0.19 19.32
CA ILE A 191 12.85 0.14 18.92
C ILE A 191 12.78 1.48 18.17
N VAL A 192 13.69 2.40 18.44
CA VAL A 192 13.76 3.76 17.84
C VAL A 192 14.66 3.80 16.58
#